data_037a65570d35c01fa8653d9dcd34d476
#
_entry.id   037a65570d35c01fa8653d9dcd34d476
#
_cell.length_a   1.000
_cell.length_b   1.000
_cell.length_c   1.000
_cell.angle_alpha   90.00
_cell.angle_beta   90.00
_cell.angle_gamma   90.00
#
_symmetry.space_group_name_H-M   'P 1'
#
loop_
_entity.id
_entity.type
_entity.pdbx_description
1 polymer ?
#
loop_
_entity_poly.entity_id
_entity_poly.type
_entity_poly.pdbx_seq_one_letter_code
_entity_poly.pdbx_strand_id
1 'polypeptide(L)'
;MSTETINLSWTCRHTWKRSAKNTAWCLLGCAIGDFGTILFFQLTKIPFPILYIMILAIINGLITSIILETLILIKQKIPFSKSLKTAMGMSFISMLSMEIAMNTTDYFLTGGAILNWWIVPIMLLVGFLTPWPYNYWRLKKFNQACQ
;
A
#
# COMPACT_ATOMS: atom_id res chain seq x y z
N MET A 1 20.32 26.79 14.32
CA MET A 1 19.60 25.53 14.11
C MET A 1 18.58 25.38 15.22
N SER A 2 17.37 25.82 14.95
CA SER A 2 16.25 25.60 15.87
C SER A 2 15.77 24.16 15.66
N THR A 3 16.03 23.31 16.62
CA THR A 3 15.32 22.05 16.79
C THR A 3 13.87 22.37 17.09
N GLU A 4 13.08 22.64 16.06
CA GLU A 4 11.63 22.61 16.23
C GLU A 4 11.27 21.19 16.66
N THR A 5 11.00 21.05 17.94
CA THR A 5 10.31 19.87 18.48
C THR A 5 8.98 19.77 17.75
N ILE A 6 8.94 18.91 16.74
CA ILE A 6 7.71 18.59 16.02
C ILE A 6 6.76 18.02 17.07
N ASN A 7 5.82 18.84 17.54
CA ASN A 7 4.74 18.40 18.40
C ASN A 7 3.89 17.40 17.59
N LEU A 8 4.23 16.13 17.72
CA LEU A 8 3.51 15.01 17.11
C LEU A 8 2.17 14.83 17.84
N SER A 9 1.23 15.75 17.61
CA SER A 9 -0.12 15.58 18.12
C SER A 9 -0.87 14.56 17.26
N TRP A 10 -1.15 13.40 17.83
CA TRP A 10 -1.93 12.32 17.17
C TRP A 10 -3.43 12.65 17.06
N THR A 11 -3.84 13.87 17.42
CA THR A 11 -5.24 14.30 17.54
C THR A 11 -5.78 15.05 16.32
N CYS A 12 -4.99 15.27 15.26
CA CYS A 12 -5.43 16.01 14.08
C CYS A 12 -6.34 15.16 13.18
N ARG A 13 -7.66 15.32 13.31
CA ARG A 13 -8.66 14.60 12.50
C ARG A 13 -8.50 14.80 10.99
N HIS A 14 -8.07 15.99 10.56
CA HIS A 14 -7.85 16.29 9.14
C HIS A 14 -6.70 15.45 8.56
N THR A 15 -5.61 15.33 9.31
CA THR A 15 -4.45 14.51 8.92
C THR A 15 -4.81 13.03 8.86
N TRP A 16 -5.64 12.52 9.78
CA TRP A 16 -6.13 11.15 9.74
C TRP A 16 -6.95 10.87 8.50
N LYS A 17 -7.85 11.78 8.11
CA LYS A 17 -8.64 11.66 6.88
C LYS A 17 -7.77 11.67 5.63
N ARG A 18 -6.79 12.56 5.56
CA ARG A 18 -5.86 12.65 4.43
C ARG A 18 -4.99 11.41 4.33
N SER A 19 -4.47 10.93 5.46
CA SER A 19 -3.72 9.68 5.55
C SER A 19 -4.57 8.48 5.12
N ALA A 20 -5.81 8.38 5.58
CA ALA A 20 -6.73 7.32 5.18
C ALA A 20 -7.00 7.33 3.67
N LYS A 21 -7.21 8.49 3.07
CA LYS A 21 -7.42 8.63 1.63
C LYS A 21 -6.19 8.18 0.83
N ASN A 22 -4.99 8.58 1.24
CA ASN A 22 -3.75 8.17 0.60
C ASN A 22 -3.53 6.65 0.74
N THR A 23 -3.78 6.12 1.92
CA THR A 23 -3.68 4.67 2.18
C THR A 23 -4.68 3.89 1.35
N ALA A 24 -5.92 4.38 1.19
CA ALA A 24 -6.94 3.73 0.36
C ALA A 24 -6.53 3.66 -1.12
N TRP A 25 -5.96 4.72 -1.69
CA TRP A 25 -5.46 4.71 -3.06
C TRP A 25 -4.27 3.76 -3.24
N CYS A 26 -3.35 3.76 -2.29
CA CYS A 26 -2.21 2.84 -2.26
C CYS A 26 -2.70 1.38 -2.17
N LEU A 27 -3.66 1.10 -1.29
CA LEU A 27 -4.27 -0.22 -1.13
C LEU A 27 -4.95 -0.68 -2.42
N LEU A 28 -5.67 0.19 -3.12
CA LEU A 28 -6.30 -0.14 -4.39
C LEU A 28 -5.26 -0.56 -5.43
N GLY A 29 -4.16 0.19 -5.55
CA GLY A 29 -3.07 -0.16 -6.45
C GLY A 29 -2.41 -1.49 -6.10
N CYS A 30 -2.10 -1.71 -4.84
CA CYS A 30 -1.54 -2.97 -4.32
C CYS A 30 -2.49 -4.14 -4.57
N ALA A 31 -3.77 -4.00 -4.23
CA ALA A 31 -4.77 -5.05 -4.38
C ALA A 31 -4.96 -5.48 -5.84
N ILE A 32 -4.93 -4.56 -6.79
CA ILE A 32 -5.05 -4.89 -8.22
C ILE A 32 -3.92 -5.82 -8.66
N GLY A 33 -2.68 -5.51 -8.31
CA GLY A 33 -1.52 -6.32 -8.69
C GLY A 33 -1.42 -7.64 -7.93
N ASP A 34 -1.62 -7.58 -6.62
CA ASP A 34 -1.54 -8.75 -5.73
C ASP A 34 -2.65 -9.77 -6.04
N PHE A 35 -3.90 -9.35 -5.96
CA PHE A 35 -5.04 -10.23 -6.23
C PHE A 35 -5.09 -10.70 -7.69
N GLY A 36 -4.70 -9.85 -8.64
CA GLY A 36 -4.59 -10.23 -10.03
C GLY A 36 -3.58 -11.35 -10.26
N THR A 37 -2.45 -11.32 -9.58
CA THR A 37 -1.42 -12.36 -9.65
C THR A 37 -1.90 -13.67 -9.02
N ILE A 38 -2.44 -13.61 -7.81
CA ILE A 38 -2.97 -14.79 -7.11
C ILE A 38 -4.09 -15.44 -7.94
N LEU A 39 -5.02 -14.63 -8.43
CA LEU A 39 -6.14 -15.12 -9.25
C LEU A 39 -5.66 -15.76 -10.55
N PHE A 40 -4.65 -15.20 -11.20
CA PHE A 40 -4.05 -15.75 -12.41
C PHE A 40 -3.52 -17.16 -12.16
N PHE A 41 -2.72 -17.38 -11.13
CA PHE A 41 -2.20 -18.70 -10.78
C PHE A 41 -3.31 -19.67 -10.34
N GLN A 42 -4.32 -19.17 -9.63
CA GLN A 42 -5.46 -19.95 -9.18
C GLN A 42 -6.32 -20.46 -10.36
N LEU A 43 -6.53 -19.63 -11.40
CA LEU A 43 -7.31 -20.00 -12.58
C LEU A 43 -6.54 -20.88 -13.55
N THR A 44 -5.25 -20.63 -13.75
CA THR A 44 -4.41 -21.40 -14.68
C THR A 44 -3.94 -22.71 -14.09
N LYS A 45 -4.07 -22.89 -12.77
CA LYS A 45 -3.65 -24.12 -12.04
C LYS A 45 -2.20 -24.53 -12.35
N ILE A 46 -1.34 -23.58 -12.63
CA ILE A 46 0.09 -23.84 -12.87
C ILE A 46 0.72 -24.32 -11.56
N PRO A 47 1.40 -25.48 -11.53
CA PRO A 47 2.07 -26.00 -10.34
C PRO A 47 3.30 -25.13 -10.01
N PHE A 48 3.10 -24.06 -9.24
CA PHE A 48 4.15 -23.15 -8.82
C PHE A 48 4.23 -23.11 -7.29
N PRO A 49 5.42 -23.10 -6.69
CA PRO A 49 5.55 -23.03 -5.23
C PRO A 49 4.86 -21.79 -4.67
N ILE A 50 4.11 -21.97 -3.60
CA ILE A 50 3.30 -20.90 -2.96
C ILE A 50 4.16 -19.66 -2.64
N LEU A 51 5.36 -19.87 -2.12
CA LEU A 51 6.27 -18.79 -1.79
C LEU A 51 6.58 -17.88 -3.00
N TYR A 52 6.82 -18.48 -4.17
CA TYR A 52 7.11 -17.71 -5.39
C TYR A 52 5.87 -16.96 -5.90
N ILE A 53 4.68 -17.53 -5.76
CA ILE A 53 3.42 -16.85 -6.09
C ILE A 53 3.25 -15.61 -5.21
N MET A 54 3.48 -15.74 -3.90
CA MET A 54 3.40 -14.62 -2.96
C MET A 54 4.43 -13.52 -3.28
N ILE A 55 5.67 -13.90 -3.54
CA ILE A 55 6.72 -12.93 -3.91
C ILE A 55 6.34 -12.19 -5.20
N LEU A 56 5.86 -12.90 -6.20
CA LEU A 56 5.43 -12.33 -7.48
C LEU A 56 4.21 -11.41 -7.30
N ALA A 57 3.27 -11.81 -6.45
CA ALA A 57 2.10 -11.00 -6.10
C ALA A 57 2.52 -9.68 -5.44
N ILE A 58 3.43 -9.73 -4.47
CA ILE A 58 3.99 -8.54 -3.81
C ILE A 58 4.67 -7.61 -4.84
N ILE A 59 5.51 -8.15 -5.72
CA ILE A 59 6.21 -7.35 -6.74
C ILE A 59 5.20 -6.68 -7.67
N ASN A 60 4.22 -7.42 -8.17
CA ASN A 60 3.18 -6.88 -9.04
C ASN A 60 2.30 -5.84 -8.33
N GLY A 61 1.95 -6.09 -7.08
CA GLY A 61 1.23 -5.13 -6.25
C GLY A 61 1.99 -3.82 -6.07
N LEU A 62 3.29 -3.89 -5.80
CA LEU A 62 4.15 -2.71 -5.72
C LEU A 62 4.22 -1.96 -7.05
N ILE A 63 4.39 -2.64 -8.16
CA ILE A 63 4.45 -2.03 -9.50
C ILE A 63 3.15 -1.32 -9.82
N THR A 64 2.00 -1.99 -9.65
CA THR A 64 0.70 -1.40 -9.95
C THR A 64 0.37 -0.22 -9.02
N SER A 65 0.77 -0.29 -7.76
CA SER A 65 0.60 0.81 -6.80
C SER A 65 1.44 2.03 -7.18
N ILE A 66 2.71 1.84 -7.54
CA ILE A 66 3.60 2.91 -8.00
C ILE A 66 3.05 3.56 -9.27
N ILE A 67 2.58 2.77 -10.23
CA ILE A 67 1.96 3.27 -11.46
C ILE A 67 0.73 4.12 -11.14
N LEU A 68 -0.17 3.60 -10.31
CA LEU A 68 -1.40 4.30 -9.93
C LEU A 68 -1.11 5.62 -9.20
N GLU A 69 -0.20 5.60 -8.24
CA GLU A 69 0.20 6.80 -7.50
C GLU A 69 0.87 7.84 -8.43
N THR A 70 1.74 7.39 -9.32
CA THR A 70 2.38 8.25 -10.32
C THR A 70 1.34 8.91 -11.23
N LEU A 71 0.35 8.15 -11.71
CA LEU A 71 -0.73 8.69 -12.54
C LEU A 71 -1.57 9.74 -11.80
N ILE A 72 -1.87 9.50 -10.52
CA ILE A 72 -2.60 10.46 -9.68
C ILE A 72 -1.81 11.77 -9.53
N LEU A 73 -0.50 11.69 -9.30
CA LEU A 73 0.37 12.85 -9.17
C LEU A 73 0.52 13.63 -10.48
N ILE A 74 0.61 12.94 -11.62
CA ILE A 74 0.62 13.58 -12.95
C ILE A 74 -0.70 14.33 -13.19
N LYS A 75 -1.84 13.74 -12.83
CA LYS A 75 -3.15 14.39 -12.93
C LYS A 75 -3.23 15.67 -12.08
N GLN A 76 -2.44 15.77 -11.02
CA GLN A 76 -2.26 16.96 -10.20
C GLN A 76 -1.25 17.97 -10.80
N LYS A 77 -0.87 17.81 -12.07
CA LYS A 77 0.07 18.67 -12.80
C LYS A 77 1.51 18.64 -12.29
N ILE A 78 1.91 17.54 -11.62
CA ILE A 78 3.30 17.33 -11.21
C ILE A 78 4.06 16.65 -12.35
N PRO A 79 5.30 17.09 -12.70
CA PRO A 79 6.10 16.45 -13.75
C PRO A 79 6.32 14.95 -13.49
N PHE A 80 6.31 14.14 -14.54
CA PHE A 80 6.44 12.69 -14.47
C PHE A 80 7.65 12.22 -13.62
N SER A 81 8.82 12.80 -13.86
CA SER A 81 10.04 12.43 -13.14
C SER A 81 9.92 12.67 -11.63
N LYS A 82 9.32 13.79 -11.24
CA LYS A 82 9.08 14.14 -9.83
C LYS A 82 7.99 13.25 -9.21
N SER A 83 6.94 12.96 -9.98
CA SER A 83 5.85 12.07 -9.55
C SER A 83 6.36 10.66 -9.28
N LEU A 84 7.13 10.09 -10.20
CA LEU A 84 7.72 8.76 -10.04
C LEU A 84 8.69 8.70 -8.86
N LYS A 85 9.56 9.70 -8.71
CA LYS A 85 10.51 9.77 -7.59
C LYS A 85 9.79 9.89 -6.24
N THR A 86 8.70 10.64 -6.18
CA THR A 86 7.87 10.78 -4.98
C THR A 86 7.16 9.46 -4.64
N ALA A 87 6.54 8.81 -5.64
CA ALA A 87 5.88 7.53 -5.47
C ALA A 87 6.85 6.45 -4.96
N MET A 88 8.03 6.34 -5.57
CA MET A 88 9.05 5.37 -5.16
C MET A 88 9.69 5.69 -3.81
N GLY A 89 10.03 6.95 -3.56
CA GLY A 89 10.80 7.33 -2.37
C GLY A 89 9.97 7.45 -1.10
N MET A 90 8.75 7.96 -1.20
CA MET A 90 7.92 8.30 -0.03
C MET A 90 6.94 7.20 0.37
N SER A 91 6.47 6.42 -0.58
CA SER A 91 5.39 5.44 -0.35
C SER A 91 5.88 4.00 -0.30
N PHE A 92 7.11 3.72 -0.71
CA PHE A 92 7.63 2.36 -0.85
C PHE A 92 7.53 1.53 0.43
N ILE A 93 7.94 2.08 1.58
CA ILE A 93 7.89 1.38 2.87
C ILE A 93 6.44 1.07 3.26
N SER A 94 5.55 2.03 3.04
CA SER A 94 4.10 1.86 3.29
C SER A 94 3.51 0.77 2.41
N MET A 95 3.82 0.78 1.12
CA MET A 95 3.37 -0.22 0.15
C MET A 95 3.90 -1.62 0.51
N LEU A 96 5.18 -1.72 0.81
CA LEU A 96 5.80 -3.00 1.18
C LEU A 96 5.20 -3.59 2.46
N SER A 97 4.99 -2.78 3.49
CA SER A 97 4.36 -3.23 4.73
C SER A 97 2.91 -3.69 4.52
N MET A 98 2.18 -3.01 3.65
CA MET A 98 0.81 -3.37 3.26
C MET A 98 0.77 -4.73 2.55
N GLU A 99 1.63 -4.94 1.57
CA GLU A 99 1.74 -6.19 0.81
C GLU A 99 2.14 -7.38 1.70
N ILE A 100 3.13 -7.19 2.56
CA ILE A 100 3.54 -8.21 3.52
C ILE A 100 2.39 -8.56 4.46
N ALA A 101 1.66 -7.57 4.97
CA ALA A 101 0.54 -7.80 5.87
C ALA A 101 -0.60 -8.57 5.18
N MET A 102 -0.95 -8.20 3.94
CA MET A 102 -2.00 -8.86 3.16
C MET A 102 -1.63 -10.31 2.85
N ASN A 103 -0.44 -10.56 2.33
CA ASN A 103 0.02 -11.89 1.97
C ASN A 103 0.23 -12.78 3.21
N THR A 104 0.71 -12.23 4.32
CA THR A 104 0.82 -12.97 5.58
C THR A 104 -0.56 -13.38 6.09
N THR A 105 -1.55 -12.51 6.01
CA THR A 105 -2.93 -12.79 6.39
C THR A 105 -3.53 -13.90 5.54
N ASP A 106 -3.32 -13.85 4.22
CA ASP A 106 -3.77 -14.90 3.31
C ASP A 106 -3.14 -16.25 3.67
N TYR A 107 -1.84 -16.28 3.86
CA TYR A 107 -1.12 -17.50 4.24
C TYR A 107 -1.62 -18.11 5.55
N PHE A 108 -1.86 -17.31 6.58
CA PHE A 108 -2.34 -17.80 7.87
C PHE A 108 -3.79 -18.30 7.83
N LEU A 109 -4.63 -17.71 7.01
CA LEU A 109 -6.05 -18.04 6.93
C LEU A 109 -6.35 -19.15 5.93
N THR A 110 -5.57 -19.28 4.87
CA THR A 110 -5.79 -20.28 3.80
C THR A 110 -4.74 -21.37 3.75
N GLY A 111 -3.60 -21.17 4.37
CA GLY A 111 -2.43 -22.04 4.23
C GLY A 111 -1.69 -21.91 2.90
N GLY A 112 -2.00 -20.89 2.10
CA GLY A 112 -1.39 -20.66 0.79
C GLY A 112 -1.75 -19.30 0.20
N ALA A 113 -1.49 -19.13 -1.09
CA ALA A 113 -1.92 -17.97 -1.86
C ALA A 113 -3.26 -18.31 -2.56
N ILE A 114 -4.37 -18.15 -1.85
CA ILE A 114 -5.71 -18.54 -2.33
C ILE A 114 -6.69 -17.40 -2.10
N LEU A 115 -7.16 -16.81 -3.18
CA LEU A 115 -8.11 -15.71 -3.15
C LEU A 115 -9.55 -16.24 -2.97
N ASN A 116 -10.10 -16.09 -1.77
CA ASN A 116 -11.47 -16.40 -1.43
C ASN A 116 -12.28 -15.15 -1.10
N TRP A 117 -13.58 -15.13 -1.44
CA TRP A 117 -14.45 -13.97 -1.22
C TRP A 117 -14.51 -13.49 0.22
N TRP A 118 -14.45 -14.39 1.21
CA TRP A 118 -14.50 -14.03 2.62
C TRP A 118 -13.15 -13.51 3.17
N ILE A 119 -12.03 -13.87 2.54
CA ILE A 119 -10.68 -13.47 2.94
C ILE A 119 -10.34 -12.07 2.40
N VAL A 120 -10.82 -11.74 1.19
CA VAL A 120 -10.56 -10.45 0.55
C VAL A 120 -10.86 -9.26 1.46
N PRO A 121 -12.04 -9.16 2.13
CA PRO A 121 -12.31 -8.07 3.05
C PRO A 121 -11.32 -8.02 4.22
N ILE A 122 -10.91 -9.17 4.74
CA ILE A 122 -9.97 -9.27 5.86
C ILE A 122 -8.57 -8.81 5.43
N MET A 123 -8.10 -9.27 4.27
CA MET A 123 -6.82 -8.83 3.70
C MET A 123 -6.80 -7.32 3.46
N LEU A 124 -7.86 -6.78 2.89
CA LEU A 124 -8.00 -5.34 2.64
C LEU A 124 -8.01 -4.54 3.95
N LEU A 125 -8.71 -5.02 4.97
CA LEU A 125 -8.75 -4.37 6.28
C LEU A 125 -7.37 -4.36 6.94
N VAL A 126 -6.68 -5.49 6.98
CA VAL A 126 -5.33 -5.61 7.54
C VAL A 126 -4.34 -4.76 6.74
N GLY A 127 -4.41 -4.82 5.41
CA GLY A 127 -3.58 -4.01 4.51
C GLY A 127 -3.81 -2.51 4.65
N PHE A 128 -5.03 -2.09 4.99
CA PHE A 128 -5.35 -0.69 5.27
C PHE A 128 -4.83 -0.22 6.63
N LEU A 129 -5.08 -1.01 7.67
CA LEU A 129 -4.73 -0.63 9.04
C LEU A 129 -3.22 -0.64 9.30
N THR A 130 -2.47 -1.52 8.65
CA THR A 130 -1.02 -1.66 8.86
C THR A 130 -0.24 -0.40 8.50
N PRO A 131 -0.38 0.21 7.29
CA PRO A 131 0.39 1.41 6.95
C PRO A 131 -0.28 2.71 7.37
N TRP A 132 -1.53 2.71 7.79
CA TRP A 132 -2.28 3.93 8.09
C TRP A 132 -1.63 4.79 9.18
N PRO A 133 -1.22 4.26 10.35
CA PRO A 133 -0.51 5.04 11.35
C PRO A 133 0.85 5.57 10.86
N TYR A 134 1.56 4.78 10.06
CA TYR A 134 2.81 5.17 9.44
C TYR A 134 2.62 6.33 8.47
N ASN A 135 1.60 6.29 7.63
CA ASN A 135 1.27 7.37 6.70
C ASN A 135 0.86 8.65 7.44
N TYR A 136 0.16 8.55 8.56
CA TYR A 136 -0.13 9.68 9.44
C TYR A 136 1.15 10.31 9.97
N TRP A 137 2.03 9.52 10.55
CA TRP A 137 3.31 9.98 11.07
C TRP A 137 4.15 10.66 9.99
N ARG A 138 4.19 10.08 8.80
CA ARG A 138 4.92 10.63 7.65
C ARG A 138 4.39 11.99 7.21
N LEU A 139 3.07 12.15 7.13
CA LEU A 139 2.45 13.43 6.81
C LEU A 139 2.78 14.50 7.84
N LYS A 140 2.84 14.16 9.11
CA LYS A 140 3.25 15.07 10.18
C LYS A 140 4.73 15.45 10.08
N LYS A 141 5.60 14.47 9.84
CA LYS A 141 7.05 14.69 9.77
C LYS A 141 7.44 15.62 8.62
N PHE A 142 6.76 15.54 7.47
CA PHE A 142 7.07 16.36 6.30
C PHE A 142 6.22 17.63 6.19
N ASN A 143 5.57 18.04 7.26
CA ASN A 143 4.76 19.28 7.33
C ASN A 143 3.65 19.39 6.25
N GLN A 144 3.19 18.29 5.73
CA GLN A 144 2.11 18.24 4.72
C GLN A 144 0.72 18.12 5.35
N ALA A 145 0.64 18.15 6.66
CA ALA A 145 -0.54 17.73 7.40
C ALA A 145 -1.54 18.85 7.75
N CYS A 146 -1.11 20.10 7.78
CA CYS A 146 -1.92 21.21 8.28
C CYS A 146 -1.77 22.46 7.39
N GLN A 147 -2.02 22.31 6.10
CA GLN A 147 -2.26 23.48 5.22
C GLN A 147 -3.67 23.41 4.66
#